data_8ea438f8c7a8a596bd5731895cfcaae3
#
_entry.id   8ea438f8c7a8a596bd5731895cfcaae3
#
_cell.length_a   1.000
_cell.length_b   1.000
_cell.length_c   1.000
_cell.angle_alpha   90.00
_cell.angle_beta   90.00
_cell.angle_gamma   90.00
#
_symmetry.space_group_name_H-M   'P 1'
#
loop_
_entity.id
_entity.type
_entity.pdbx_description
1 polymer ?
#
loop_
_entity_poly.entity_id
_entity_poly.type
_entity_poly.pdbx_seq_one_letter_code
_entity_poly.pdbx_strand_id
1 'polypeptide(L)'
;MILLKYGNTNTYFLPGDHGGLLIDTDYAGTLPAFYKTIKANHIGLKDITYVVATHYHPDHMGLISELTAQGIRLLLINSQLRSVHYSDPIFSREKHSRYVPIDETKAVMIGCEESRSFLSGLGISGEIVSMPSHSEDSISFILDNGDCFVGDLEPIDYLPAYGDNPALKADWDQVLSRHPKRIFYGHANMKIM
;
A
#
# COMPACT_ATOMS: atom_id res chain seq x y z
N MET A 1 -0.93 13.75 4.40
CA MET A 1 -0.49 12.36 4.60
C MET A 1 0.17 12.21 5.97
N ILE A 2 -0.01 11.07 6.64
CA ILE A 2 0.57 10.75 7.95
C ILE A 2 1.29 9.40 7.83
N LEU A 3 2.59 9.35 8.19
CA LEU A 3 3.35 8.11 8.30
C LEU A 3 3.03 7.44 9.65
N LEU A 4 2.60 6.19 9.60
CA LEU A 4 2.33 5.34 10.75
C LEU A 4 3.43 4.28 10.86
N LYS A 5 4.41 4.50 11.74
CA LYS A 5 5.51 3.55 11.94
C LYS A 5 5.24 2.76 13.21
N TYR A 6 4.89 1.47 13.07
CA TYR A 6 4.59 0.57 14.20
C TYR A 6 5.22 -0.83 14.07
N GLY A 7 5.87 -1.10 12.95
CA GLY A 7 6.61 -2.31 12.66
C GLY A 7 7.73 -2.01 11.67
N ASN A 8 7.98 -2.93 10.75
CA ASN A 8 9.02 -2.78 9.73
C ASN A 8 8.56 -1.97 8.53
N THR A 9 7.31 -2.13 8.14
CA THR A 9 6.75 -1.45 6.97
C THR A 9 6.30 -0.04 7.31
N ASN A 10 6.54 0.88 6.40
CA ASN A 10 6.00 2.22 6.46
C ASN A 10 4.55 2.19 5.97
N THR A 11 3.62 2.32 6.89
CA THR A 11 2.19 2.46 6.59
C THR A 11 1.86 3.93 6.41
N TYR A 12 1.07 4.27 5.40
CA TYR A 12 0.71 5.66 5.14
C TYR A 12 -0.80 5.86 5.23
N PHE A 13 -1.22 6.85 6.02
CA PHE A 13 -2.60 7.29 6.05
C PHE A 13 -2.77 8.56 5.22
N LEU A 14 -3.63 8.50 4.21
CA LEU A 14 -4.04 9.61 3.38
C LEU A 14 -5.44 10.06 3.84
N PRO A 15 -5.55 11.17 4.59
CA PRO A 15 -6.86 11.73 4.87
C PRO A 15 -7.48 12.29 3.59
N GLY A 16 -8.76 12.05 3.39
CA GLY A 16 -9.56 12.63 2.34
C GLY A 16 -10.81 13.28 2.92
N ASP A 17 -11.44 14.18 2.18
CA ASP A 17 -12.62 14.94 2.62
C ASP A 17 -13.85 14.03 2.83
N HIS A 18 -13.89 12.89 2.15
CA HIS A 18 -15.00 11.93 2.17
C HIS A 18 -14.58 10.53 2.63
N GLY A 19 -13.42 10.41 3.26
CA GLY A 19 -12.90 9.16 3.82
C GLY A 19 -11.38 9.02 3.65
N GLY A 20 -10.75 8.35 4.60
CA GLY A 20 -9.31 8.13 4.60
C GLY A 20 -8.91 6.80 3.94
N LEU A 21 -7.75 6.80 3.33
CA LEU A 21 -7.12 5.62 2.72
C LEU A 21 -5.87 5.24 3.50
N LEU A 22 -5.78 3.98 3.91
CA LEU A 22 -4.60 3.39 4.51
C LEU A 22 -3.84 2.59 3.44
N ILE A 23 -2.60 2.98 3.17
CA ILE A 23 -1.70 2.29 2.23
C ILE A 23 -0.74 1.43 3.03
N ASP A 24 -0.73 0.16 2.75
CA ASP A 24 -0.02 -0.91 3.43
C ASP A 24 -0.39 -1.05 4.91
N THR A 25 -0.03 -2.19 5.44
CA THR A 25 -0.07 -2.50 6.87
C THR A 25 1.31 -3.00 7.30
N ASP A 26 1.37 -3.79 8.34
CA ASP A 26 2.54 -4.54 8.71
C ASP A 26 2.18 -6.01 8.80
N TYR A 27 3.04 -6.80 9.36
CA TYR A 27 2.89 -8.24 9.56
C TYR A 27 1.69 -8.59 10.45
N ALA A 28 1.08 -9.75 10.24
CA ALA A 28 -0.01 -10.24 11.07
C ALA A 28 0.38 -10.28 12.56
N GLY A 29 -0.55 -9.87 13.42
CA GLY A 29 -0.32 -9.79 14.89
C GLY A 29 0.19 -8.44 15.38
N THR A 30 0.47 -7.47 14.51
CA THR A 30 0.90 -6.11 14.88
C THR A 30 -0.27 -5.16 15.19
N LEU A 31 -1.53 -5.63 15.15
CA LEU A 31 -2.73 -4.81 15.39
C LEU A 31 -2.69 -3.98 16.68
N PRO A 32 -2.20 -4.48 17.85
CA PRO A 32 -2.11 -3.67 19.05
C PRO A 32 -1.16 -2.46 18.89
N ALA A 33 -0.05 -2.64 18.14
CA ALA A 33 0.91 -1.58 17.85
C ALA A 33 0.30 -0.57 16.88
N PHE A 34 -0.44 -1.03 15.86
CA PHE A 34 -1.22 -0.19 14.96
C PHE A 34 -2.19 0.71 15.74
N TYR A 35 -3.02 0.17 16.62
CA TYR A 35 -3.94 0.96 17.43
C TYR A 35 -3.27 2.02 18.28
N LYS A 36 -2.14 1.66 18.92
CA LYS A 36 -1.34 2.63 19.67
C LYS A 36 -0.87 3.78 18.78
N THR A 37 -0.45 3.46 17.57
CA THR A 37 0.11 4.44 16.62
C THR A 37 -0.96 5.36 16.05
N ILE A 38 -2.12 4.85 15.61
CA ILE A 38 -3.20 5.70 15.11
C ILE A 38 -3.71 6.63 16.22
N LYS A 39 -3.87 6.13 17.46
CA LYS A 39 -4.25 6.94 18.62
C LYS A 39 -3.24 8.06 18.90
N ALA A 40 -1.94 7.77 18.84
CA ALA A 40 -0.88 8.76 19.04
C ALA A 40 -0.88 9.86 17.97
N ASN A 41 -1.36 9.53 16.75
CA ASN A 41 -1.51 10.46 15.64
C ASN A 41 -2.92 11.09 15.56
N HIS A 42 -3.75 10.91 16.59
CA HIS A 42 -5.13 11.45 16.65
C HIS A 42 -6.04 10.96 15.53
N ILE A 43 -5.79 9.73 15.00
CA ILE A 43 -6.60 9.09 13.98
C ILE A 43 -7.53 8.10 14.68
N GLY A 44 -8.83 8.23 14.45
CA GLY A 44 -9.83 7.25 14.85
C GLY A 44 -9.96 6.13 13.79
N LEU A 45 -10.30 4.92 14.22
CA LEU A 45 -10.52 3.82 13.27
C LEU A 45 -11.60 4.18 12.22
N LYS A 46 -12.61 4.95 12.61
CA LYS A 46 -13.68 5.46 11.73
C LYS A 46 -13.20 6.43 10.65
N ASP A 47 -12.02 7.02 10.82
CA ASP A 47 -11.44 7.94 9.85
C ASP A 47 -10.79 7.19 8.68
N ILE A 48 -10.57 5.87 8.85
CA ILE A 48 -10.01 4.98 7.82
C ILE A 48 -11.18 4.29 7.13
N THR A 49 -11.45 4.68 5.90
CA THR A 49 -12.55 4.10 5.11
C THR A 49 -12.10 2.90 4.29
N TYR A 50 -10.90 2.98 3.75
CA TYR A 50 -10.30 1.91 2.94
C TYR A 50 -8.89 1.56 3.42
N VAL A 51 -8.54 0.30 3.25
CA VAL A 51 -7.18 -0.22 3.31
C VAL A 51 -6.82 -0.83 1.97
N VAL A 52 -5.58 -0.64 1.53
CA VAL A 52 -5.04 -1.21 0.29
C VAL A 52 -3.59 -1.62 0.53
N ALA A 53 -3.17 -2.76 -0.02
CA ALA A 53 -1.77 -3.13 -0.05
C ALA A 53 -1.13 -2.69 -1.37
N THR A 54 0.10 -2.19 -1.33
CA THR A 54 0.87 -1.95 -2.54
C THR A 54 1.19 -3.26 -3.26
N HIS A 55 1.33 -4.35 -2.49
CA HIS A 55 1.45 -5.72 -2.97
C HIS A 55 1.18 -6.71 -1.83
N TYR A 56 0.99 -7.99 -2.13
CA TYR A 56 0.51 -8.98 -1.16
C TYR A 56 1.63 -9.79 -0.50
N HIS A 57 2.81 -9.19 -0.24
CA HIS A 57 3.79 -9.77 0.68
C HIS A 57 3.33 -9.63 2.15
N PRO A 58 3.77 -10.56 3.03
CA PRO A 58 3.20 -10.69 4.40
C PRO A 58 3.22 -9.42 5.23
N ASP A 59 4.24 -8.59 5.06
CA ASP A 59 4.47 -7.37 5.82
C ASP A 59 3.80 -6.12 5.22
N HIS A 60 3.08 -6.26 4.09
CA HIS A 60 2.27 -5.20 3.51
C HIS A 60 0.77 -5.43 3.67
N MET A 61 0.36 -6.69 3.88
CA MET A 61 -1.05 -7.06 3.88
C MET A 61 -1.54 -7.70 5.20
N GLY A 62 -0.65 -7.91 6.17
CA GLY A 62 -0.88 -8.79 7.31
C GLY A 62 -2.04 -8.39 8.24
N LEU A 63 -2.45 -7.11 8.27
CA LEU A 63 -3.59 -6.67 9.09
C LEU A 63 -4.88 -6.48 8.29
N ILE A 64 -4.90 -6.70 6.97
CA ILE A 64 -6.08 -6.40 6.14
C ILE A 64 -7.33 -7.11 6.66
N SER A 65 -7.26 -8.42 6.94
CA SER A 65 -8.42 -9.18 7.44
C SER A 65 -8.91 -8.69 8.80
N GLU A 66 -7.99 -8.34 9.71
CA GLU A 66 -8.35 -7.82 11.03
C GLU A 66 -9.02 -6.43 10.91
N LEU A 67 -8.57 -5.59 9.99
CA LEU A 67 -9.13 -4.26 9.74
C LEU A 67 -10.48 -4.34 9.02
N THR A 68 -10.62 -5.25 8.05
CA THR A 68 -11.91 -5.44 7.34
C THR A 68 -12.98 -6.02 8.26
N ALA A 69 -12.60 -6.88 9.22
CA ALA A 69 -13.52 -7.37 10.25
C ALA A 69 -14.05 -6.24 11.17
N GLN A 70 -13.43 -5.06 11.16
CA GLN A 70 -13.85 -3.88 11.91
C GLN A 70 -14.55 -2.83 11.06
N GLY A 71 -14.90 -3.18 9.83
CA GLY A 71 -15.70 -2.34 8.94
C GLY A 71 -14.90 -1.43 8.00
N ILE A 72 -13.55 -1.49 8.02
CA ILE A 72 -12.72 -0.87 6.99
C ILE A 72 -12.88 -1.69 5.70
N ARG A 73 -13.06 -1.04 4.56
CA ARG A 73 -13.22 -1.74 3.29
C ARG A 73 -11.88 -2.01 2.62
N LEU A 74 -11.69 -3.21 2.09
CA LEU A 74 -10.53 -3.50 1.23
C LEU A 74 -10.75 -2.85 -0.13
N LEU A 75 -9.80 -2.01 -0.55
CA LEU A 75 -9.65 -1.60 -1.94
C LEU A 75 -8.69 -2.57 -2.62
N LEU A 76 -9.12 -3.21 -3.69
CA LEU A 76 -8.35 -4.20 -4.45
C LEU A 76 -8.26 -3.77 -5.91
N ILE A 77 -7.05 -3.66 -6.42
CA ILE A 77 -6.84 -3.40 -7.84
C ILE A 77 -6.94 -4.72 -8.62
N ASN A 78 -7.63 -4.72 -9.75
CA ASN A 78 -7.91 -5.93 -10.54
C ASN A 78 -6.66 -6.77 -10.83
N SER A 79 -5.50 -6.13 -11.06
CA SER A 79 -4.22 -6.81 -11.29
C SER A 79 -3.72 -7.60 -10.09
N GLN A 80 -4.16 -7.25 -8.88
CA GLN A 80 -3.72 -7.86 -7.62
C GLN A 80 -4.52 -9.12 -7.23
N LEU A 81 -5.68 -9.34 -7.85
CA LEU A 81 -6.63 -10.38 -7.44
C LEU A 81 -5.99 -11.78 -7.31
N ARG A 82 -5.07 -12.13 -8.21
CA ARG A 82 -4.41 -13.44 -8.20
C ARG A 82 -3.41 -13.61 -7.05
N SER A 83 -2.94 -12.51 -6.47
CA SER A 83 -1.90 -12.48 -5.45
C SER A 83 -2.45 -12.36 -4.03
N VAL A 84 -3.76 -12.09 -3.84
CA VAL A 84 -4.39 -11.86 -2.53
C VAL A 84 -4.06 -12.96 -1.51
N HIS A 85 -3.94 -14.21 -1.96
CA HIS A 85 -3.64 -15.39 -1.12
C HIS A 85 -2.18 -15.83 -1.19
N TYR A 86 -1.29 -15.04 -1.79
CA TYR A 86 0.12 -15.37 -1.92
C TYR A 86 0.79 -15.64 -0.56
N SER A 87 0.41 -14.87 0.45
CA SER A 87 1.00 -14.96 1.79
C SER A 87 0.34 -16.00 2.72
N ASP A 88 -0.81 -16.58 2.35
CA ASP A 88 -1.51 -17.57 3.18
C ASP A 88 -0.63 -18.78 3.56
N PRO A 89 0.12 -19.41 2.61
CA PRO A 89 1.01 -20.53 2.94
C PRO A 89 2.17 -20.13 3.85
N ILE A 90 2.60 -18.86 3.84
CA ILE A 90 3.67 -18.35 4.70
C ILE A 90 3.15 -18.32 6.13
N PHE A 91 2.03 -17.63 6.36
CA PHE A 91 1.40 -17.51 7.67
C PHE A 91 0.95 -18.86 8.25
N SER A 92 0.49 -19.79 7.40
CA SER A 92 0.05 -21.12 7.85
C SER A 92 1.17 -21.96 8.47
N ARG A 93 2.43 -21.69 8.16
CA ARG A 93 3.62 -22.35 8.72
C ARG A 93 4.04 -21.77 10.06
N GLU A 94 3.53 -20.63 10.44
CA GLU A 94 3.88 -19.94 11.68
C GLU A 94 2.95 -20.37 12.81
N LYS A 95 3.49 -21.10 13.81
CA LYS A 95 2.72 -21.70 14.93
C LYS A 95 1.90 -20.70 15.75
N HIS A 96 2.24 -19.41 15.70
CA HIS A 96 1.61 -18.35 16.50
C HIS A 96 1.03 -17.23 15.65
N SER A 97 0.94 -17.42 14.34
CA SER A 97 0.31 -16.45 13.45
C SER A 97 -1.16 -16.26 13.84
N ARG A 98 -1.56 -14.99 13.96
CA ARG A 98 -2.97 -14.60 14.12
C ARG A 98 -3.60 -14.24 12.79
N TYR A 99 -2.93 -14.53 11.70
CA TYR A 99 -3.40 -14.25 10.39
C TYR A 99 -4.70 -15.00 10.07
N VAL A 100 -5.62 -14.29 9.46
CA VAL A 100 -6.84 -14.84 8.89
C VAL A 100 -6.81 -14.50 7.39
N PRO A 101 -7.04 -15.46 6.49
CA PRO A 101 -7.10 -15.20 5.05
C PRO A 101 -8.06 -14.06 4.71
N ILE A 102 -7.69 -13.27 3.71
CA ILE A 102 -8.52 -12.17 3.22
C ILE A 102 -9.76 -12.74 2.53
N ASP A 103 -10.92 -12.10 2.77
CA ASP A 103 -12.16 -12.36 2.03
C ASP A 103 -12.30 -11.30 0.92
N GLU A 104 -11.69 -11.57 -0.22
CA GLU A 104 -11.67 -10.68 -1.37
C GLU A 104 -13.06 -10.50 -2.00
N THR A 105 -14.01 -11.38 -1.70
CA THR A 105 -15.38 -11.26 -2.23
C THR A 105 -16.10 -10.02 -1.71
N LYS A 106 -15.60 -9.42 -0.63
CA LYS A 106 -16.12 -8.19 -0.02
C LYS A 106 -15.31 -6.94 -0.41
N ALA A 107 -14.28 -7.11 -1.22
CA ALA A 107 -13.44 -6.00 -1.65
C ALA A 107 -14.18 -5.07 -2.62
N VAL A 108 -13.83 -3.80 -2.59
CA VAL A 108 -14.16 -2.86 -3.66
C VAL A 108 -13.08 -3.00 -4.71
N MET A 109 -13.42 -3.59 -5.85
CA MET A 109 -12.49 -3.87 -6.94
C MET A 109 -12.59 -2.78 -8.00
N ILE A 110 -11.43 -2.27 -8.44
CA ILE A 110 -11.31 -1.29 -9.53
C ILE A 110 -10.11 -1.61 -10.42
N GLY A 111 -10.13 -1.11 -11.66
CA GLY A 111 -8.93 -1.05 -12.49
C GLY A 111 -8.06 0.17 -12.17
N CYS A 112 -6.79 0.15 -12.60
CA CYS A 112 -5.92 1.33 -12.48
C CYS A 112 -6.51 2.54 -13.23
N GLU A 113 -7.18 2.32 -14.34
CA GLU A 113 -7.84 3.36 -15.16
C GLU A 113 -9.00 4.05 -14.42
N GLU A 114 -9.64 3.38 -13.47
CA GLU A 114 -10.72 3.91 -12.66
C GLU A 114 -10.22 4.63 -11.40
N SER A 115 -8.95 4.43 -11.05
CA SER A 115 -8.37 4.84 -9.76
C SER A 115 -8.43 6.34 -9.52
N ARG A 116 -8.23 7.16 -10.55
CA ARG A 116 -8.32 8.63 -10.43
C ARG A 116 -9.72 9.06 -10.03
N SER A 117 -10.75 8.51 -10.63
CA SER A 117 -12.14 8.79 -10.27
C SER A 117 -12.46 8.32 -8.86
N PHE A 118 -12.01 7.12 -8.50
CA PHE A 118 -12.20 6.56 -7.16
C PHE A 118 -11.54 7.41 -6.08
N LEU A 119 -10.27 7.76 -6.23
CA LEU A 119 -9.52 8.59 -5.29
C LEU A 119 -10.12 10.00 -5.16
N SER A 120 -10.56 10.59 -6.29
CA SER A 120 -11.27 11.87 -6.29
C SER A 120 -12.57 11.81 -5.48
N GLY A 121 -13.28 10.69 -5.51
CA GLY A 121 -14.47 10.44 -4.68
C GLY A 121 -14.16 10.44 -3.17
N LEU A 122 -12.91 10.21 -2.77
CA LEU A 122 -12.45 10.33 -1.38
C LEU A 122 -11.90 11.74 -1.05
N GLY A 123 -11.77 12.61 -2.05
CA GLY A 123 -11.10 13.92 -1.89
C GLY A 123 -9.56 13.81 -2.02
N ILE A 124 -9.05 12.74 -2.62
CA ILE A 124 -7.62 12.51 -2.88
C ILE A 124 -7.35 12.69 -4.37
N SER A 125 -6.49 13.63 -4.74
CA SER A 125 -6.12 13.91 -6.13
C SER A 125 -4.89 13.09 -6.52
N GLY A 126 -5.06 12.13 -7.43
CA GLY A 126 -3.99 11.24 -7.87
C GLY A 126 -4.51 10.03 -8.62
N GLU A 127 -3.62 9.09 -8.91
CA GLU A 127 -3.91 7.84 -9.60
C GLU A 127 -3.13 6.67 -8.99
N ILE A 128 -3.58 5.44 -9.27
CA ILE A 128 -2.86 4.21 -8.95
C ILE A 128 -2.36 3.62 -10.27
N VAL A 129 -1.11 3.18 -10.28
CA VAL A 129 -0.46 2.61 -11.46
C VAL A 129 0.19 1.27 -11.11
N SER A 130 0.22 0.35 -12.06
CA SER A 130 0.92 -0.94 -11.91
C SER A 130 2.43 -0.75 -12.02
N MET A 131 3.19 -1.39 -11.12
CA MET A 131 4.65 -1.31 -11.00
C MET A 131 5.25 -2.70 -10.76
N PRO A 132 5.20 -3.61 -11.76
CA PRO A 132 5.39 -5.04 -11.54
C PRO A 132 6.85 -5.49 -11.39
N SER A 133 7.83 -4.58 -11.29
CA SER A 133 9.24 -4.96 -11.22
C SER A 133 9.66 -5.62 -9.90
N HIS A 134 8.96 -5.32 -8.78
CA HIS A 134 9.18 -5.98 -7.51
C HIS A 134 8.37 -7.29 -7.40
N SER A 135 7.08 -7.22 -7.66
CA SER A 135 6.17 -8.37 -7.79
C SER A 135 5.05 -8.05 -8.78
N GLU A 136 4.47 -9.08 -9.42
CA GLU A 136 3.48 -8.91 -10.49
C GLU A 136 2.24 -8.11 -10.08
N ASP A 137 1.93 -8.10 -8.79
CA ASP A 137 0.80 -7.40 -8.18
C ASP A 137 1.15 -6.00 -7.63
N SER A 138 2.40 -5.57 -7.76
CA SER A 138 2.83 -4.28 -7.22
C SER A 138 2.14 -3.11 -7.91
N ILE A 139 1.70 -2.17 -7.07
CA ILE A 139 1.11 -0.90 -7.49
C ILE A 139 1.76 0.27 -6.76
N SER A 140 1.66 1.44 -7.36
CA SER A 140 2.10 2.70 -6.75
C SER A 140 1.01 3.75 -6.81
N PHE A 141 1.00 4.63 -5.83
CA PHE A 141 0.12 5.80 -5.79
C PHE A 141 0.90 7.03 -6.23
N ILE A 142 0.41 7.74 -7.22
CA ILE A 142 1.00 8.98 -7.72
C ILE A 142 0.00 10.12 -7.50
N LEU A 143 0.29 10.98 -6.53
CA LEU A 143 -0.59 12.09 -6.19
C LEU A 143 -0.23 13.35 -6.98
N ASP A 144 -1.23 14.16 -7.29
CA ASP A 144 -1.07 15.38 -8.09
C ASP A 144 -0.24 16.47 -7.37
N ASN A 145 -0.07 16.37 -6.06
CA ASN A 145 0.83 17.24 -5.28
C ASN A 145 2.33 16.89 -5.43
N GLY A 146 2.64 15.77 -6.10
CA GLY A 146 3.99 15.25 -6.33
C GLY A 146 4.46 14.21 -5.31
N ASP A 147 3.58 13.72 -4.44
CA ASP A 147 3.87 12.60 -3.55
C ASP A 147 3.64 11.29 -4.27
N CYS A 148 4.60 10.36 -4.22
CA CYS A 148 4.48 9.03 -4.79
C CYS A 148 4.77 7.98 -3.73
N PHE A 149 3.86 7.01 -3.55
CA PHE A 149 4.00 5.87 -2.64
C PHE A 149 4.26 4.64 -3.51
N VAL A 150 5.46 4.10 -3.40
CA VAL A 150 5.97 3.12 -4.38
C VAL A 150 6.13 1.70 -3.80
N GLY A 151 5.67 1.48 -2.55
CA GLY A 151 5.83 0.19 -1.87
C GLY A 151 7.31 -0.21 -1.83
N ASP A 152 7.60 -1.41 -2.32
CA ASP A 152 8.93 -2.00 -2.33
C ASP A 152 9.65 -1.86 -3.67
N LEU A 153 9.23 -0.88 -4.49
CA LEU A 153 10.03 -0.53 -5.66
C LEU A 153 11.45 -0.18 -5.20
N GLU A 154 12.46 -0.84 -5.79
CA GLU A 154 13.85 -0.62 -5.42
C GLU A 154 14.23 0.85 -5.47
N PRO A 155 14.91 1.39 -4.43
CA PRO A 155 15.25 2.80 -4.39
C PRO A 155 16.01 3.27 -5.62
N ILE A 156 15.62 4.41 -6.17
CA ILE A 156 16.18 4.98 -7.41
C ILE A 156 17.71 5.12 -7.37
N ASP A 157 18.27 5.34 -6.18
CA ASP A 157 19.73 5.46 -6.00
C ASP A 157 20.48 4.16 -6.27
N TYR A 158 19.78 3.03 -6.24
CA TYR A 158 20.35 1.71 -6.49
C TYR A 158 20.20 1.24 -7.93
N LEU A 159 19.47 1.98 -8.79
CA LEU A 159 19.33 1.63 -10.21
C LEU A 159 20.66 1.28 -10.89
N PRO A 160 21.76 2.01 -10.68
CA PRO A 160 23.04 1.66 -11.30
C PRO A 160 23.59 0.29 -10.88
N ALA A 161 23.22 -0.20 -9.68
CA ALA A 161 23.67 -1.49 -9.17
C ALA A 161 22.90 -2.68 -9.72
N TYR A 162 21.67 -2.44 -10.24
CA TYR A 162 20.81 -3.50 -10.79
C TYR A 162 21.06 -3.81 -12.27
N GLY A 163 22.07 -3.16 -12.90
CA GLY A 163 22.45 -3.41 -14.29
C GLY A 163 21.30 -3.19 -15.26
N ASP A 164 21.18 -4.07 -16.27
CA ASP A 164 20.07 -4.03 -17.23
C ASP A 164 18.83 -4.73 -16.69
N ASN A 165 18.11 -4.08 -15.76
CA ASN A 165 16.77 -4.50 -15.36
C ASN A 165 15.72 -3.62 -16.08
N PRO A 166 15.20 -4.03 -17.25
CA PRO A 166 14.30 -3.21 -18.04
C PRO A 166 12.95 -3.00 -17.35
N ALA A 167 12.48 -3.94 -16.54
CA ALA A 167 11.23 -3.81 -15.80
C ALA A 167 11.34 -2.72 -14.73
N LEU A 168 12.40 -2.76 -13.92
CA LEU A 168 12.66 -1.74 -12.91
C LEU A 168 12.85 -0.35 -13.53
N LYS A 169 13.56 -0.29 -14.67
CA LYS A 169 13.72 0.96 -15.39
C LYS A 169 12.39 1.50 -15.90
N ALA A 170 11.53 0.65 -16.46
CA ALA A 170 10.22 1.05 -16.96
C ALA A 170 9.31 1.60 -15.84
N ASP A 171 9.32 0.95 -14.67
CA ASP A 171 8.57 1.42 -13.50
C ASP A 171 9.07 2.79 -13.04
N TRP A 172 10.38 2.99 -12.96
CA TRP A 172 10.94 4.30 -12.62
C TRP A 172 10.68 5.36 -13.70
N ASP A 173 10.78 5.03 -14.98
CA ASP A 173 10.45 5.96 -16.08
C ASP A 173 8.98 6.39 -15.96
N GLN A 174 8.09 5.48 -15.56
CA GLN A 174 6.68 5.79 -15.31
C GLN A 174 6.50 6.76 -14.14
N VAL A 175 7.18 6.54 -12.99
CA VAL A 175 7.14 7.46 -11.85
C VAL A 175 7.73 8.83 -12.22
N LEU A 176 8.91 8.85 -12.84
CA LEU A 176 9.64 10.08 -13.16
C LEU A 176 8.89 10.95 -14.20
N SER A 177 8.13 10.32 -15.12
CA SER A 177 7.31 11.04 -16.10
C SER A 177 6.21 11.90 -15.48
N ARG A 178 5.84 11.65 -14.20
CA ARG A 178 4.86 12.42 -13.43
C ARG A 178 5.49 13.53 -12.59
N HIS A 179 6.81 13.76 -12.72
CA HIS A 179 7.56 14.81 -12.01
C HIS A 179 7.36 14.77 -10.49
N PRO A 180 7.68 13.63 -9.83
CA PRO A 180 7.51 13.48 -8.40
C PRO A 180 8.38 14.48 -7.64
N LYS A 181 7.87 14.93 -6.48
CA LYS A 181 8.62 15.78 -5.54
C LYS A 181 9.17 14.96 -4.39
N ARG A 182 8.44 13.94 -3.97
CA ARG A 182 8.79 13.06 -2.86
C ARG A 182 8.40 11.62 -3.18
N ILE A 183 9.30 10.70 -2.88
CA ILE A 183 9.06 9.26 -3.01
C ILE A 183 8.99 8.65 -1.61
N PHE A 184 7.95 7.89 -1.35
CA PHE A 184 7.68 7.19 -0.10
C PHE A 184 7.76 5.68 -0.34
N TYR A 185 8.67 5.02 0.35
CA TYR A 185 8.96 3.59 0.21
C TYR A 185 8.33 2.78 1.35
N GLY A 186 8.12 1.48 1.13
CA GLY A 186 7.68 0.54 2.17
C GLY A 186 8.71 0.37 3.28
N HIS A 187 10.00 0.31 2.96
CA HIS A 187 11.06 0.02 3.93
C HIS A 187 12.18 1.06 4.02
N ALA A 188 12.23 2.01 3.10
CA ALA A 188 13.27 3.04 3.10
C ALA A 188 12.73 4.39 3.59
N ASN A 189 13.66 5.31 3.87
CA ASN A 189 13.33 6.70 4.17
C ASN A 189 12.78 7.39 2.91
N MET A 190 11.90 8.37 3.14
CA MET A 190 11.39 9.24 2.08
C MET A 190 12.55 9.94 1.35
N LYS A 191 12.45 10.01 0.02
CA LYS A 191 13.39 10.71 -0.83
C LYS A 191 12.75 11.98 -1.42
N ILE A 192 13.47 13.09 -1.36
CA ILE A 192 13.14 14.33 -2.08
C ILE A 192 13.79 14.25 -3.46
N MET A 193 13.03 14.55 -4.49
CA MET A 193 13.46 14.50 -5.89
C MET A 193 13.98 15.85 -6.37
#